data_866815bb1cae0ba73df8582c432b942c
#
_entry.id   866815bb1cae0ba73df8582c432b942c
#
_cell.length_a   1.000
_cell.length_b   1.000
_cell.length_c   1.000
_cell.angle_alpha   90.00
_cell.angle_beta   90.00
_cell.angle_gamma   90.00
#
_symmetry.space_group_name_H-M   'P 1'
#
loop_
_entity.id
_entity.type
_entity.pdbx_description
1 polymer ?
#
loop_
_entity_poly.entity_id
_entity_poly.type
_entity_poly.pdbx_seq_one_letter_code
_entity_poly.pdbx_strand_id
1 'polypeptide(L)'
;MGEVKPVRLNLAFWALACAFLVDFLGYAFIVPILPEWRSQFDLSNTQATALVSLWAVPLFILGPFTGRLTDRYGPGRVILVSVIMLTFASLLYLIATREIFGNGFLILAVARLLHGLSGAAIITSGFAAGSTLWPNNFGEQVGKLVGVATIGGLLGPAIGGFAFELGQDLAFVVLAGLTSIAIPVMVVAWRDIDGGKGASREGAQAIERVPLRMFFDHPMLFRIGILVFLSTMATGALEAGVPLFLSDEPLSMSVGWIGVTILLLVVLQGGGSWWWGRLVDKRGPVRYMLIGWSGVSIALISAAMIIIGNADNLTMMIIVVGFMAMFQFSVAAAQVPVLPMIDTATCQAYGRGGAGLAFGAAGTVWAAGAIVGPMMIGPVLDLTGSWALTFGLLAIPCTIGLVITMLNREILEECYFAEMENRSSDE
;
A
#
# COMPACT_ATOMS: atom_id res chain seq x y z
N MET A 1 -9.90 -8.37 44.33
CA MET A 1 -9.79 -7.28 43.36
C MET A 1 -8.33 -7.23 42.92
N GLY A 2 -7.98 -7.74 41.73
CA GLY A 2 -6.59 -7.68 41.25
C GLY A 2 -6.28 -6.26 40.81
N GLU A 3 -5.16 -5.73 41.23
CA GLU A 3 -4.65 -4.42 40.79
C GLU A 3 -4.64 -4.36 39.26
N VAL A 4 -5.36 -3.42 38.67
CA VAL A 4 -5.30 -3.11 37.24
C VAL A 4 -3.95 -2.46 37.00
N LYS A 5 -3.01 -3.20 36.39
CA LYS A 5 -1.69 -2.64 36.04
C LYS A 5 -1.90 -1.47 35.06
N PRO A 6 -1.20 -0.35 35.26
CA PRO A 6 -1.28 0.78 34.35
C PRO A 6 -0.82 0.37 32.94
N VAL A 7 -1.54 0.83 31.91
CA VAL A 7 -1.20 0.58 30.52
C VAL A 7 0.11 1.29 30.16
N ARG A 8 1.06 0.55 29.59
CA ARG A 8 2.35 1.08 29.16
C ARG A 8 2.24 1.59 27.72
N LEU A 9 1.72 2.81 27.53
CA LEU A 9 1.45 3.41 26.22
C LEU A 9 2.65 3.43 25.28
N ASN A 10 3.85 3.73 25.79
CA ASN A 10 5.07 3.70 24.95
C ASN A 10 5.39 2.30 24.43
N LEU A 11 5.21 1.25 25.27
CA LEU A 11 5.42 -0.12 24.85
C LEU A 11 4.37 -0.55 23.81
N ALA A 12 3.11 -0.19 24.01
CA ALA A 12 2.04 -0.44 23.06
C ALA A 12 2.32 0.21 21.69
N PHE A 13 2.77 1.48 21.71
CA PHE A 13 3.14 2.19 20.47
C PHE A 13 4.27 1.49 19.71
N TRP A 14 5.38 1.18 20.37
CA TRP A 14 6.53 0.55 19.70
C TRP A 14 6.24 -0.88 19.24
N ALA A 15 5.37 -1.61 19.93
CA ALA A 15 4.92 -2.92 19.48
C ALA A 15 4.04 -2.84 18.22
N LEU A 16 3.10 -1.90 18.19
CA LEU A 16 2.32 -1.62 16.99
C LEU A 16 3.23 -1.17 15.84
N ALA A 17 4.14 -0.24 16.08
CA ALA A 17 5.10 0.24 15.10
C ALA A 17 5.97 -0.89 14.53
N CYS A 18 6.43 -1.81 15.38
CA CYS A 18 7.17 -3.00 14.95
C CYS A 18 6.32 -3.91 14.04
N ALA A 19 5.07 -4.18 14.40
CA ALA A 19 4.16 -5.00 13.59
C ALA A 19 3.91 -4.37 12.21
N PHE A 20 3.65 -3.07 12.16
CA PHE A 20 3.48 -2.33 10.90
C PHE A 20 4.76 -2.34 10.05
N LEU A 21 5.92 -2.12 10.67
CA LEU A 21 7.21 -2.12 9.98
C LEU A 21 7.47 -3.45 9.27
N VAL A 22 7.35 -4.57 10.01
CA VAL A 22 7.69 -5.88 9.45
C VAL A 22 6.67 -6.37 8.43
N ASP A 23 5.39 -5.96 8.52
CA ASP A 23 4.37 -6.29 7.53
C ASP A 23 4.67 -5.61 6.20
N PHE A 24 4.88 -4.29 6.20
CA PHE A 24 5.19 -3.54 4.98
C PHE A 24 6.57 -3.87 4.41
N LEU A 25 7.55 -4.14 5.27
CA LEU A 25 8.87 -4.62 4.84
C LEU A 25 8.72 -5.96 4.11
N GLY A 26 7.99 -6.92 4.69
CA GLY A 26 7.76 -8.22 4.08
C GLY A 26 6.99 -8.13 2.77
N TYR A 27 5.99 -7.24 2.68
CA TYR A 27 5.27 -6.97 1.44
C TYR A 27 6.20 -6.54 0.32
N ALA A 28 7.02 -5.53 0.59
CA ALA A 28 7.90 -4.91 -0.41
C ALA A 28 9.17 -5.72 -0.69
N PHE A 29 9.60 -6.56 0.25
CA PHE A 29 10.80 -7.41 0.15
C PHE A 29 10.80 -8.30 -1.09
N ILE A 30 9.64 -8.85 -1.46
CA ILE A 30 9.53 -9.81 -2.54
C ILE A 30 9.37 -9.16 -3.92
N VAL A 31 9.08 -7.87 -3.99
CA VAL A 31 8.81 -7.17 -5.25
C VAL A 31 9.98 -7.30 -6.25
N PRO A 32 11.25 -7.07 -5.87
CA PRO A 32 12.38 -7.23 -6.79
C PRO A 32 12.67 -8.70 -7.16
N ILE A 33 12.13 -9.67 -6.40
CA ILE A 33 12.33 -11.11 -6.64
C ILE A 33 11.34 -11.66 -7.68
N LEU A 34 10.32 -10.90 -8.03
CA LEU A 34 9.25 -11.32 -8.94
C LEU A 34 9.76 -11.88 -10.30
N PRO A 35 10.75 -11.27 -10.97
CA PRO A 35 11.30 -11.80 -12.21
C PRO A 35 11.96 -13.18 -12.05
N GLU A 36 12.64 -13.41 -10.93
CA GLU A 36 13.27 -14.70 -10.64
C GLU A 36 12.23 -15.79 -10.42
N TRP A 37 11.15 -15.50 -9.70
CA TRP A 37 10.04 -16.44 -9.59
C TRP A 37 9.35 -16.70 -10.92
N ARG A 38 9.22 -15.67 -11.79
CA ARG A 38 8.72 -15.87 -13.16
C ARG A 38 9.58 -16.87 -13.91
N SER A 39 10.90 -16.75 -13.86
CA SER A 39 11.85 -17.65 -14.53
C SER A 39 11.90 -19.02 -13.88
N GLN A 40 12.02 -19.10 -12.54
CA GLN A 40 12.18 -20.36 -11.80
C GLN A 40 10.97 -21.29 -11.95
N PHE A 41 9.76 -20.74 -11.89
CA PHE A 41 8.51 -21.53 -11.92
C PHE A 41 7.81 -21.49 -13.28
N ASP A 42 8.47 -21.00 -14.32
CA ASP A 42 7.92 -20.85 -15.67
C ASP A 42 6.53 -20.18 -15.69
N LEU A 43 6.42 -19.06 -14.94
CA LEU A 43 5.18 -18.34 -14.80
C LEU A 43 4.94 -17.41 -15.99
N SER A 44 3.69 -17.31 -16.43
CA SER A 44 3.28 -16.23 -17.32
C SER A 44 3.41 -14.87 -16.60
N ASN A 45 3.47 -13.76 -17.37
CA ASN A 45 3.49 -12.43 -16.78
C ASN A 45 2.21 -12.17 -15.96
N THR A 46 1.06 -12.72 -16.40
CA THR A 46 -0.19 -12.67 -15.65
C THR A 46 -0.07 -13.35 -14.29
N GLN A 47 0.53 -14.54 -14.21
CA GLN A 47 0.72 -15.24 -12.95
C GLN A 47 1.70 -14.50 -12.03
N ALA A 48 2.79 -13.99 -12.57
CA ALA A 48 3.76 -13.21 -11.81
C ALA A 48 3.13 -11.94 -11.21
N THR A 49 2.43 -11.14 -12.03
CA THR A 49 1.78 -9.92 -11.54
C THR A 49 0.59 -10.21 -10.61
N ALA A 50 -0.11 -11.34 -10.78
CA ALA A 50 -1.14 -11.80 -9.86
C ALA A 50 -0.61 -12.03 -8.44
N LEU A 51 0.65 -12.51 -8.28
CA LEU A 51 1.26 -12.65 -6.96
C LEU A 51 1.34 -11.32 -6.20
N VAL A 52 1.53 -10.19 -6.89
CA VAL A 52 1.48 -8.86 -6.27
C VAL A 52 0.05 -8.52 -5.84
N SER A 53 -0.93 -8.71 -6.70
CA SER A 53 -2.36 -8.45 -6.42
C SER A 53 -2.92 -9.29 -5.28
N LEU A 54 -2.50 -10.56 -5.15
CA LEU A 54 -3.03 -11.50 -4.16
C LEU A 54 -2.87 -11.02 -2.71
N TRP A 55 -1.87 -10.19 -2.42
CA TRP A 55 -1.73 -9.60 -1.09
C TRP A 55 -2.87 -8.64 -0.74
N ALA A 56 -3.38 -7.89 -1.72
CA ALA A 56 -4.45 -6.93 -1.49
C ALA A 56 -5.85 -7.57 -1.41
N VAL A 57 -6.02 -8.80 -1.91
CA VAL A 57 -7.32 -9.50 -1.91
C VAL A 57 -7.89 -9.69 -0.50
N PRO A 58 -7.15 -10.19 0.51
CA PRO A 58 -7.67 -10.27 1.87
C PRO A 58 -7.98 -8.91 2.48
N LEU A 59 -7.22 -7.85 2.18
CA LEU A 59 -7.51 -6.49 2.64
C LEU A 59 -8.89 -6.04 2.13
N PHE A 60 -9.17 -6.28 0.86
CA PHE A 60 -10.42 -5.89 0.22
C PHE A 60 -11.62 -6.67 0.74
N ILE A 61 -11.51 -8.02 0.80
CA ILE A 61 -12.64 -8.91 1.10
C ILE A 61 -12.82 -9.07 2.62
N LEU A 62 -11.74 -9.28 3.36
CA LEU A 62 -11.74 -9.70 4.75
C LEU A 62 -11.59 -8.56 5.77
N GLY A 63 -11.40 -7.32 5.32
CA GLY A 63 -11.33 -6.15 6.21
C GLY A 63 -12.48 -6.10 7.24
N PRO A 64 -13.76 -6.29 6.85
CA PRO A 64 -14.87 -6.39 7.79
C PRO A 64 -14.81 -7.58 8.74
N PHE A 65 -14.22 -8.69 8.34
CA PHE A 65 -14.04 -9.87 9.17
C PHE A 65 -12.96 -9.65 10.22
N THR A 66 -11.80 -9.10 9.83
CA THR A 66 -10.71 -8.78 10.75
C THR A 66 -11.14 -7.77 11.81
N GLY A 67 -11.99 -6.79 11.46
CA GLY A 67 -12.59 -5.88 12.43
C GLY A 67 -13.45 -6.62 13.48
N ARG A 68 -14.31 -7.58 13.07
CA ARG A 68 -15.10 -8.39 14.03
C ARG A 68 -14.21 -9.22 14.96
N LEU A 69 -13.12 -9.78 14.44
CA LEU A 69 -12.15 -10.48 15.27
C LEU A 69 -11.53 -9.53 16.31
N THR A 70 -11.14 -8.34 15.88
CA THR A 70 -10.59 -7.30 16.75
C THR A 70 -11.57 -6.92 17.88
N ASP A 71 -12.83 -6.71 17.53
CA ASP A 71 -13.89 -6.42 18.51
C ASP A 71 -14.11 -7.55 19.52
N ARG A 72 -14.05 -8.80 19.05
CA ARG A 72 -14.30 -9.98 19.87
C ARG A 72 -13.14 -10.37 20.77
N TYR A 73 -11.92 -10.34 20.23
CA TYR A 73 -10.74 -10.91 20.92
C TYR A 73 -9.77 -9.85 21.45
N GLY A 74 -9.92 -8.60 21.05
CA GLY A 74 -9.02 -7.49 21.34
C GLY A 74 -7.93 -7.31 20.26
N PRO A 75 -7.51 -6.04 20.03
CA PRO A 75 -6.54 -5.72 18.99
C PRO A 75 -5.17 -6.36 19.22
N GLY A 76 -4.68 -6.39 20.46
CA GLY A 76 -3.37 -6.94 20.79
C GLY A 76 -3.24 -8.43 20.48
N ARG A 77 -4.29 -9.22 20.79
CA ARG A 77 -4.29 -10.67 20.47
C ARG A 77 -4.38 -10.91 18.97
N VAL A 78 -5.21 -10.14 18.26
CA VAL A 78 -5.36 -10.29 16.81
C VAL A 78 -4.04 -9.97 16.12
N ILE A 79 -3.35 -8.89 16.50
CA ILE A 79 -2.03 -8.55 15.94
C ILE A 79 -1.00 -9.62 16.28
N LEU A 80 -0.98 -10.15 17.51
CA LEU A 80 -0.05 -11.23 17.89
C LEU A 80 -0.22 -12.46 16.99
N VAL A 81 -1.45 -12.91 16.74
CA VAL A 81 -1.73 -14.03 15.84
C VAL A 81 -1.32 -13.68 14.41
N SER A 82 -1.54 -12.43 13.99
CA SER A 82 -1.19 -11.95 12.65
C SER A 82 0.31 -11.93 12.40
N VAL A 83 1.13 -11.48 13.34
CA VAL A 83 2.60 -11.50 13.15
C VAL A 83 3.16 -12.94 13.15
N ILE A 84 2.55 -13.86 13.87
CA ILE A 84 2.89 -15.31 13.79
C ILE A 84 2.53 -15.83 12.39
N MET A 85 1.35 -15.50 11.88
CA MET A 85 0.89 -15.88 10.54
C MET A 85 1.76 -15.25 9.45
N LEU A 86 2.20 -14.00 9.62
CA LEU A 86 3.15 -13.31 8.73
C LEU A 86 4.49 -14.05 8.65
N THR A 87 5.04 -14.44 9.82
CA THR A 87 6.27 -15.23 9.87
C THR A 87 6.10 -16.58 9.19
N PHE A 88 4.96 -17.24 9.40
CA PHE A 88 4.65 -18.50 8.71
C PHE A 88 4.52 -18.30 7.18
N ALA A 89 3.86 -17.23 6.73
CA ALA A 89 3.82 -16.87 5.30
C ALA A 89 5.23 -16.66 4.72
N SER A 90 6.13 -16.03 5.49
CA SER A 90 7.54 -15.85 5.10
C SER A 90 8.28 -17.17 4.94
N LEU A 91 8.00 -18.16 5.80
CA LEU A 91 8.55 -19.51 5.67
C LEU A 91 7.97 -20.27 4.47
N LEU A 92 6.72 -20.01 4.09
CA LEU A 92 6.13 -20.61 2.88
C LEU A 92 6.84 -20.16 1.61
N TYR A 93 7.37 -18.93 1.54
CA TYR A 93 8.21 -18.51 0.41
C TYR A 93 9.47 -19.38 0.30
N LEU A 94 10.14 -19.68 1.42
CA LEU A 94 11.28 -20.59 1.44
C LEU A 94 10.90 -22.02 0.98
N ILE A 95 9.73 -22.52 1.41
CA ILE A 95 9.24 -23.84 1.00
C ILE A 95 8.94 -23.86 -0.49
N ALA A 96 8.35 -22.78 -1.03
CA ALA A 96 8.05 -22.64 -2.46
C ALA A 96 9.33 -22.72 -3.31
N THR A 97 10.37 -21.97 -2.93
CA THR A 97 11.62 -21.90 -3.68
C THR A 97 12.40 -23.22 -3.71
N ARG A 98 12.21 -24.06 -2.71
CA ARG A 98 12.78 -25.43 -2.67
C ARG A 98 11.97 -26.47 -3.40
N GLU A 99 10.83 -26.10 -3.98
CA GLU A 99 9.92 -26.98 -4.75
C GLU A 99 9.53 -28.27 -4.03
N ILE A 100 9.52 -28.28 -2.70
CA ILE A 100 9.28 -29.46 -1.86
C ILE A 100 7.96 -30.14 -2.21
N PHE A 101 6.95 -29.40 -2.65
CA PHE A 101 5.61 -29.90 -2.97
C PHE A 101 5.24 -29.81 -4.47
N GLY A 102 6.19 -29.55 -5.35
CA GLY A 102 6.04 -29.63 -6.82
C GLY A 102 5.16 -28.57 -7.49
N ASN A 103 4.60 -27.61 -6.76
CA ASN A 103 3.82 -26.51 -7.33
C ASN A 103 4.19 -25.17 -6.63
N GLY A 104 5.30 -24.59 -7.05
CA GLY A 104 5.83 -23.34 -6.48
C GLY A 104 4.83 -22.19 -6.55
N PHE A 105 4.15 -21.99 -7.68
CA PHE A 105 3.16 -20.93 -7.84
C PHE A 105 2.01 -21.01 -6.81
N LEU A 106 1.45 -22.19 -6.59
CA LEU A 106 0.36 -22.35 -5.64
C LEU A 106 0.80 -22.02 -4.21
N ILE A 107 2.01 -22.44 -3.83
CA ILE A 107 2.55 -22.16 -2.49
C ILE A 107 2.83 -20.66 -2.34
N LEU A 108 3.39 -20.00 -3.37
CA LEU A 108 3.57 -18.55 -3.39
C LEU A 108 2.24 -17.81 -3.28
N ALA A 109 1.21 -18.25 -4.01
CA ALA A 109 -0.13 -17.65 -3.95
C ALA A 109 -0.75 -17.78 -2.55
N VAL A 110 -0.64 -18.96 -1.92
CA VAL A 110 -1.10 -19.17 -0.54
C VAL A 110 -0.32 -18.28 0.44
N ALA A 111 1.01 -18.21 0.30
CA ALA A 111 1.86 -17.33 1.12
C ALA A 111 1.43 -15.86 0.99
N ARG A 112 1.15 -15.39 -0.23
CA ARG A 112 0.66 -14.02 -0.49
C ARG A 112 -0.70 -13.75 0.13
N LEU A 113 -1.64 -14.69 0.03
CA LEU A 113 -2.96 -14.57 0.67
C LEU A 113 -2.85 -14.54 2.20
N LEU A 114 -2.02 -15.41 2.79
CA LEU A 114 -1.78 -15.40 4.24
C LEU A 114 -1.10 -14.12 4.70
N HIS A 115 -0.12 -13.62 3.95
CA HIS A 115 0.52 -12.34 4.22
C HIS A 115 -0.51 -11.20 4.16
N GLY A 116 -1.32 -11.13 3.10
CA GLY A 116 -2.38 -10.13 2.97
C GLY A 116 -3.43 -10.19 4.08
N LEU A 117 -3.80 -11.40 4.53
CA LEU A 117 -4.68 -11.56 5.68
C LEU A 117 -4.04 -11.06 6.99
N SER A 118 -2.74 -11.32 7.17
CA SER A 118 -1.96 -10.78 8.28
C SER A 118 -1.95 -9.26 8.24
N GLY A 119 -1.61 -8.66 7.11
CA GLY A 119 -1.59 -7.20 6.92
C GLY A 119 -2.95 -6.55 7.16
N ALA A 120 -4.03 -7.15 6.62
CA ALA A 120 -5.39 -6.69 6.87
C ALA A 120 -5.72 -6.64 8.37
N ALA A 121 -5.34 -7.68 9.11
CA ALA A 121 -5.59 -7.76 10.53
C ALA A 121 -4.70 -6.82 11.35
N ILE A 122 -3.41 -6.66 10.99
CA ILE A 122 -2.48 -5.72 11.63
C ILE A 122 -2.98 -4.28 11.46
N ILE A 123 -3.33 -3.87 10.24
CA ILE A 123 -3.79 -2.51 9.94
C ILE A 123 -5.10 -2.22 10.68
N THR A 124 -6.11 -3.09 10.54
CA THR A 124 -7.43 -2.90 11.15
C THR A 124 -7.34 -2.86 12.67
N SER A 125 -6.62 -3.81 13.28
CA SER A 125 -6.47 -3.89 14.73
C SER A 125 -5.57 -2.79 15.28
N GLY A 126 -4.54 -2.37 14.53
CA GLY A 126 -3.67 -1.27 14.90
C GLY A 126 -4.41 0.06 14.98
N PHE A 127 -5.28 0.34 14.01
CA PHE A 127 -6.12 1.55 14.04
C PHE A 127 -7.18 1.47 15.15
N ALA A 128 -7.79 0.31 15.39
CA ALA A 128 -8.71 0.11 16.51
C ALA A 128 -8.02 0.29 17.86
N ALA A 129 -6.78 -0.20 18.02
CA ALA A 129 -5.98 0.06 19.21
C ALA A 129 -5.65 1.55 19.36
N GLY A 130 -5.27 2.21 18.26
CA GLY A 130 -4.96 3.64 18.24
C GLY A 130 -6.12 4.50 18.72
N SER A 131 -7.35 4.23 18.27
CA SER A 131 -8.55 4.97 18.69
C SER A 131 -8.87 4.80 20.17
N THR A 132 -8.52 3.65 20.75
CA THR A 132 -8.76 3.35 22.18
C THR A 132 -7.66 3.90 23.08
N LEU A 133 -6.39 3.76 22.66
CA LEU A 133 -5.23 4.13 23.48
C LEU A 133 -4.93 5.64 23.43
N TRP A 134 -5.22 6.29 22.30
CA TRP A 134 -4.93 7.71 22.10
C TRP A 134 -6.14 8.48 21.53
N PRO A 135 -7.27 8.51 22.25
CA PRO A 135 -8.50 9.13 21.73
C PRO A 135 -8.34 10.62 21.39
N ASN A 136 -7.52 11.35 22.15
CA ASN A 136 -7.28 12.77 21.93
C ASN A 136 -6.22 13.08 20.86
N ASN A 137 -5.35 12.11 20.51
CA ASN A 137 -4.23 12.29 19.59
C ASN A 137 -4.20 11.17 18.53
N PHE A 138 -5.37 10.61 18.19
CA PHE A 138 -5.51 9.46 17.30
C PHE A 138 -4.82 9.67 15.94
N GLY A 139 -5.11 10.79 15.29
CA GLY A 139 -4.55 11.10 13.96
C GLY A 139 -3.02 11.19 13.96
N GLU A 140 -2.44 11.82 15.01
CA GLU A 140 -0.98 11.93 15.16
C GLU A 140 -0.32 10.55 15.34
N GLN A 141 -0.89 9.71 16.21
CA GLN A 141 -0.30 8.39 16.49
C GLN A 141 -0.45 7.43 15.32
N VAL A 142 -1.61 7.43 14.64
CA VAL A 142 -1.80 6.67 13.41
C VAL A 142 -0.86 7.16 12.30
N GLY A 143 -0.70 8.47 12.15
CA GLY A 143 0.27 9.04 11.22
C GLY A 143 1.70 8.57 11.46
N LYS A 144 2.12 8.46 12.73
CA LYS A 144 3.44 7.89 13.10
C LYS A 144 3.53 6.40 12.76
N LEU A 145 2.48 5.60 13.02
CA LEU A 145 2.46 4.17 12.66
C LEU A 145 2.56 3.97 11.14
N VAL A 146 1.80 4.74 10.37
CA VAL A 146 1.86 4.73 8.89
C VAL A 146 3.25 5.18 8.41
N GLY A 147 3.85 6.18 9.04
CA GLY A 147 5.23 6.61 8.75
C GLY A 147 6.25 5.48 8.96
N VAL A 148 6.14 4.72 10.05
CA VAL A 148 7.00 3.55 10.31
C VAL A 148 6.74 2.43 9.30
N ALA A 149 5.49 2.17 8.93
CA ALA A 149 5.14 1.23 7.86
C ALA A 149 5.80 1.63 6.53
N THR A 150 5.78 2.92 6.19
CA THR A 150 6.42 3.45 4.98
C THR A 150 7.93 3.18 4.97
N ILE A 151 8.61 3.28 6.11
CA ILE A 151 10.03 2.91 6.23
C ILE A 151 10.23 1.42 5.91
N GLY A 152 9.34 0.54 6.38
CA GLY A 152 9.36 -0.88 6.02
C GLY A 152 9.23 -1.10 4.51
N GLY A 153 8.23 -0.47 3.90
CA GLY A 153 8.01 -0.53 2.45
C GLY A 153 9.18 0.04 1.64
N LEU A 154 9.85 1.07 2.16
CA LEU A 154 11.01 1.68 1.55
C LEU A 154 12.25 0.76 1.57
N LEU A 155 12.53 0.16 2.70
CA LEU A 155 13.73 -0.68 2.89
C LEU A 155 13.55 -2.09 2.32
N GLY A 156 12.31 -2.59 2.26
CA GLY A 156 11.98 -3.95 1.83
C GLY A 156 12.64 -4.35 0.51
N PRO A 157 12.47 -3.59 -0.58
CA PRO A 157 13.00 -3.97 -1.89
C PRO A 157 14.53 -4.07 -1.93
N ALA A 158 15.24 -3.14 -1.31
CA ALA A 158 16.69 -3.17 -1.28
C ALA A 158 17.20 -4.35 -0.43
N ILE A 159 16.63 -4.56 0.76
CA ILE A 159 17.01 -5.69 1.63
C ILE A 159 16.68 -7.00 0.93
N GLY A 160 15.50 -7.12 0.32
CA GLY A 160 15.06 -8.32 -0.40
C GLY A 160 15.95 -8.63 -1.61
N GLY A 161 16.25 -7.63 -2.43
CA GLY A 161 17.10 -7.79 -3.59
C GLY A 161 18.52 -8.24 -3.23
N PHE A 162 19.19 -7.56 -2.31
CA PHE A 162 20.54 -7.95 -1.90
C PHE A 162 20.58 -9.28 -1.14
N ALA A 163 19.60 -9.54 -0.26
CA ALA A 163 19.53 -10.82 0.42
C ALA A 163 19.38 -11.98 -0.57
N PHE A 164 18.61 -11.77 -1.65
CA PHE A 164 18.43 -12.77 -2.70
C PHE A 164 19.72 -13.03 -3.50
N GLU A 165 20.50 -12.00 -3.82
CA GLU A 165 21.81 -12.15 -4.47
C GLU A 165 22.83 -12.92 -3.63
N LEU A 166 22.75 -12.80 -2.30
CA LEU A 166 23.58 -13.58 -1.39
C LEU A 166 23.16 -15.05 -1.32
N GLY A 167 21.92 -15.34 -1.66
CA GLY A 167 21.35 -16.68 -1.73
C GLY A 167 19.85 -16.67 -1.58
N GLN A 168 19.16 -17.38 -2.49
CA GLN A 168 17.71 -17.46 -2.50
C GLN A 168 17.11 -17.93 -1.17
N ASP A 169 17.63 -19.03 -0.62
CA ASP A 169 17.19 -19.54 0.69
C ASP A 169 17.49 -18.54 1.81
N LEU A 170 18.66 -17.89 1.76
CA LEU A 170 19.06 -16.91 2.75
C LEU A 170 18.11 -15.72 2.78
N ALA A 171 17.64 -15.25 1.61
CA ALA A 171 16.68 -14.16 1.53
C ALA A 171 15.42 -14.47 2.34
N PHE A 172 14.83 -15.66 2.19
CA PHE A 172 13.60 -16.01 2.88
C PHE A 172 13.82 -16.38 4.35
N VAL A 173 15.00 -16.88 4.71
CA VAL A 173 15.41 -17.03 6.14
C VAL A 173 15.56 -15.65 6.80
N VAL A 174 16.16 -14.68 6.11
CA VAL A 174 16.25 -13.29 6.59
C VAL A 174 14.86 -12.68 6.73
N LEU A 175 13.98 -12.85 5.75
CA LEU A 175 12.59 -12.34 5.82
C LEU A 175 11.85 -12.96 7.02
N ALA A 176 11.91 -14.29 7.19
CA ALA A 176 11.28 -14.97 8.32
C ALA A 176 11.88 -14.51 9.66
N GLY A 177 13.19 -14.29 9.71
CA GLY A 177 13.87 -13.74 10.87
C GLY A 177 13.39 -12.33 11.22
N LEU A 178 13.33 -11.44 10.24
CA LEU A 178 12.87 -10.06 10.43
C LEU A 178 11.40 -10.01 10.89
N THR A 179 10.52 -10.78 10.26
CA THR A 179 9.10 -10.81 10.64
C THR A 179 8.89 -11.43 12.01
N SER A 180 9.73 -12.43 12.40
CA SER A 180 9.66 -13.07 13.71
C SER A 180 10.04 -12.16 14.89
N ILE A 181 10.79 -11.06 14.64
CA ILE A 181 11.16 -10.08 15.69
C ILE A 181 9.90 -9.47 16.34
N ALA A 182 8.83 -9.31 15.58
CA ALA A 182 7.58 -8.77 16.12
C ALA A 182 6.89 -9.72 17.11
N ILE A 183 7.13 -11.03 17.06
CA ILE A 183 6.48 -12.01 17.94
C ILE A 183 6.80 -11.76 19.42
N PRO A 184 8.06 -11.77 19.88
CA PRO A 184 8.39 -11.52 21.29
C PRO A 184 7.95 -10.13 21.74
N VAL A 185 8.04 -9.12 20.89
CA VAL A 185 7.59 -7.77 21.19
C VAL A 185 6.08 -7.77 21.46
N MET A 186 5.29 -8.42 20.61
CA MET A 186 3.84 -8.55 20.76
C MET A 186 3.45 -9.43 21.95
N VAL A 187 4.19 -10.51 22.24
CA VAL A 187 3.95 -11.35 23.44
C VAL A 187 4.05 -10.54 24.73
N VAL A 188 4.96 -9.56 24.78
CA VAL A 188 5.12 -8.69 25.95
C VAL A 188 4.05 -7.58 26.00
N ALA A 189 3.63 -7.06 24.84
CA ALA A 189 2.85 -5.85 24.72
C ALA A 189 1.34 -6.04 24.47
N TRP A 190 0.88 -7.23 24.04
CA TRP A 190 -0.51 -7.43 23.58
C TRP A 190 -1.56 -7.00 24.63
N ARG A 191 -1.29 -7.18 25.92
CA ARG A 191 -2.20 -6.77 27.01
C ARG A 191 -2.29 -5.26 27.16
N ASP A 192 -1.17 -4.56 26.93
CA ASP A 192 -1.14 -3.09 26.97
C ASP A 192 -1.90 -2.53 25.76
N ILE A 193 -1.79 -3.19 24.59
CA ILE A 193 -2.54 -2.84 23.36
C ILE A 193 -4.05 -3.08 23.55
N ASP A 194 -4.46 -4.12 24.29
CA ASP A 194 -5.86 -4.36 24.63
C ASP A 194 -6.43 -3.37 25.68
N GLY A 195 -5.63 -2.39 26.13
CA GLY A 195 -6.08 -1.38 27.11
C GLY A 195 -6.19 -1.87 28.54
N GLY A 196 -5.63 -3.03 28.87
CA GLY A 196 -5.78 -3.66 30.18
C GLY A 196 -7.17 -4.31 30.38
N LYS A 197 -7.31 -5.14 31.43
CA LYS A 197 -8.60 -5.70 31.81
C LYS A 197 -9.49 -4.58 32.39
N GLY A 198 -10.42 -4.07 31.63
CA GLY A 198 -11.43 -3.15 32.12
C GLY A 198 -11.64 -1.84 31.35
N ALA A 199 -10.94 -1.60 30.26
CA ALA A 199 -11.36 -0.56 29.33
C ALA A 199 -12.73 -0.98 28.78
N SER A 200 -13.79 -0.45 29.38
CA SER A 200 -15.15 -0.59 28.87
C SER A 200 -15.15 0.01 27.46
N ARG A 201 -15.49 -0.82 26.48
CA ARG A 201 -15.63 -0.42 25.07
C ARG A 201 -16.77 0.60 24.84
N GLU A 202 -17.35 1.16 25.89
CA GLU A 202 -18.46 2.13 25.87
C GLU A 202 -18.10 3.49 25.24
N GLY A 203 -16.84 3.76 24.96
CA GLY A 203 -16.38 4.97 24.27
C GLY A 203 -15.59 4.74 23.00
N ALA A 204 -15.22 3.50 22.67
CA ALA A 204 -14.61 3.21 21.39
C ALA A 204 -15.69 3.37 20.31
N GLN A 205 -15.63 4.48 19.57
CA GLN A 205 -16.38 4.56 18.33
C GLN A 205 -15.92 3.36 17.50
N ALA A 206 -16.81 2.36 17.39
CA ALA A 206 -16.59 1.26 16.46
C ALA A 206 -16.22 1.93 15.14
N ILE A 207 -15.05 1.56 14.57
CA ILE A 207 -14.71 2.01 13.22
C ILE A 207 -15.85 1.52 12.35
N GLU A 208 -16.81 2.43 12.11
CA GLU A 208 -18.05 2.10 11.43
C GLU A 208 -17.65 1.72 10.02
N ARG A 209 -17.92 0.49 9.69
CA ARG A 209 -17.53 -0.09 8.42
C ARG A 209 -18.21 0.67 7.32
N VAL A 210 -17.41 1.21 6.42
CA VAL A 210 -17.92 1.85 5.22
C VAL A 210 -18.27 0.75 4.22
N PRO A 211 -19.55 0.45 4.00
CA PRO A 211 -19.92 -0.47 2.93
C PRO A 211 -19.53 0.18 1.59
N LEU A 212 -19.02 -0.62 0.65
CA LEU A 212 -18.73 -0.14 -0.71
C LEU A 212 -19.89 0.64 -1.34
N ARG A 213 -21.13 0.30 -0.97
CA ARG A 213 -22.33 1.00 -1.39
C ARG A 213 -22.29 2.51 -1.06
N MET A 214 -21.65 2.90 0.03
CA MET A 214 -21.48 4.29 0.43
C MET A 214 -20.87 5.18 -0.66
N PHE A 215 -19.90 4.64 -1.42
CA PHE A 215 -19.30 5.37 -2.53
C PHE A 215 -20.29 5.60 -3.66
N PHE A 216 -21.25 4.70 -3.86
CA PHE A 216 -22.28 4.84 -4.92
C PHE A 216 -23.45 5.71 -4.48
N ASP A 217 -23.75 5.77 -3.19
CA ASP A 217 -24.89 6.53 -2.66
C ASP A 217 -24.56 8.04 -2.57
N HIS A 218 -23.27 8.44 -2.53
CA HIS A 218 -22.85 9.83 -2.38
C HIS A 218 -21.91 10.28 -3.52
N PRO A 219 -22.40 11.18 -4.42
CA PRO A 219 -21.65 11.59 -5.62
C PRO A 219 -20.24 12.11 -5.35
N MET A 220 -20.02 12.80 -4.21
CA MET A 220 -18.70 13.31 -3.84
C MET A 220 -17.73 12.18 -3.46
N LEU A 221 -18.17 11.27 -2.60
CA LEU A 221 -17.37 10.09 -2.23
C LEU A 221 -17.05 9.23 -3.44
N PHE A 222 -18.00 9.09 -4.38
CA PHE A 222 -17.78 8.36 -5.62
C PHE A 222 -16.67 9.00 -6.46
N ARG A 223 -16.71 10.33 -6.66
CA ARG A 223 -15.67 11.05 -7.43
C ARG A 223 -14.29 10.92 -6.81
N ILE A 224 -14.19 11.14 -5.50
CA ILE A 224 -12.92 11.01 -4.78
C ILE A 224 -12.46 9.54 -4.77
N GLY A 225 -13.38 8.61 -4.54
CA GLY A 225 -13.11 7.18 -4.58
C GLY A 225 -12.52 6.73 -5.92
N ILE A 226 -13.08 7.19 -7.05
CA ILE A 226 -12.50 6.89 -8.37
C ILE A 226 -11.07 7.43 -8.48
N LEU A 227 -10.78 8.64 -7.99
CA LEU A 227 -9.42 9.20 -8.04
C LEU A 227 -8.43 8.39 -7.17
N VAL A 228 -8.87 7.91 -5.98
CA VAL A 228 -8.08 6.96 -5.17
C VAL A 228 -7.83 5.67 -5.95
N PHE A 229 -8.89 5.08 -6.48
CA PHE A 229 -8.81 3.83 -7.24
C PHE A 229 -7.84 3.94 -8.41
N LEU A 230 -7.98 4.96 -9.25
CA LEU A 230 -7.13 5.16 -10.44
C LEU A 230 -5.66 5.40 -10.05
N SER A 231 -5.41 6.20 -9.01
CA SER A 231 -4.04 6.47 -8.57
C SER A 231 -3.37 5.23 -7.96
N THR A 232 -4.10 4.44 -7.18
CA THR A 232 -3.59 3.22 -6.58
C THR A 232 -3.41 2.11 -7.62
N MET A 233 -4.33 2.02 -8.57
CA MET A 233 -4.23 1.11 -9.70
C MET A 233 -2.97 1.39 -10.52
N ALA A 234 -2.69 2.67 -10.83
CA ALA A 234 -1.51 3.06 -11.57
C ALA A 234 -0.22 2.76 -10.80
N THR A 235 -0.20 3.04 -9.48
CA THR A 235 0.95 2.74 -8.61
C THR A 235 1.17 1.22 -8.50
N GLY A 236 0.12 0.44 -8.24
CA GLY A 236 0.20 -1.02 -8.13
C GLY A 236 0.60 -1.69 -9.45
N ALA A 237 0.17 -1.14 -10.59
CA ALA A 237 0.61 -1.59 -11.90
C ALA A 237 2.13 -1.42 -12.06
N LEU A 238 2.67 -0.24 -11.75
CA LEU A 238 4.12 -0.03 -11.81
C LEU A 238 4.88 -0.87 -10.79
N GLU A 239 4.34 -1.07 -9.61
CA GLU A 239 4.96 -1.91 -8.59
C GLU A 239 5.19 -3.35 -9.08
N ALA A 240 4.24 -3.91 -9.83
CA ALA A 240 4.40 -5.23 -10.45
C ALA A 240 5.18 -5.19 -11.77
N GLY A 241 5.04 -4.12 -12.55
CA GLY A 241 5.64 -4.00 -13.87
C GLY A 241 7.11 -3.61 -13.84
N VAL A 242 7.52 -2.71 -12.92
CA VAL A 242 8.91 -2.21 -12.86
C VAL A 242 9.93 -3.32 -12.68
N PRO A 243 9.81 -4.27 -11.73
CA PRO A 243 10.80 -5.33 -11.60
C PRO A 243 10.90 -6.20 -12.86
N LEU A 244 9.77 -6.52 -13.50
CA LEU A 244 9.77 -7.29 -14.76
C LEU A 244 10.42 -6.50 -15.89
N PHE A 245 10.12 -5.22 -16.05
CA PHE A 245 10.73 -4.36 -17.06
C PHE A 245 12.25 -4.23 -16.87
N LEU A 246 12.72 -4.07 -15.63
CA LEU A 246 14.14 -3.92 -15.33
C LEU A 246 14.93 -5.22 -15.52
N SER A 247 14.27 -6.38 -15.40
CA SER A 247 14.89 -7.69 -15.64
C SER A 247 14.95 -8.09 -17.11
N ASP A 248 14.08 -7.54 -17.95
CA ASP A 248 14.04 -7.84 -19.37
C ASP A 248 15.19 -7.14 -20.13
N GLU A 249 15.58 -7.70 -21.28
CA GLU A 249 16.57 -7.07 -22.16
C GLU A 249 16.05 -5.74 -22.74
N PRO A 250 16.92 -4.76 -22.96
CA PRO A 250 18.37 -4.78 -22.83
C PRO A 250 18.89 -4.38 -21.45
N LEU A 251 18.03 -4.13 -20.45
CA LEU A 251 18.45 -3.71 -19.11
C LEU A 251 19.08 -4.85 -18.30
N SER A 252 18.44 -6.02 -18.33
CA SER A 252 18.92 -7.25 -17.68
C SER A 252 19.50 -7.03 -16.27
N MET A 253 18.79 -6.21 -15.45
CA MET A 253 19.28 -5.82 -14.12
C MET A 253 19.19 -6.98 -13.14
N SER A 254 20.20 -7.13 -12.29
CA SER A 254 20.15 -8.10 -11.20
C SER A 254 19.14 -7.71 -10.13
N VAL A 255 18.70 -8.69 -9.33
CA VAL A 255 17.65 -8.53 -8.30
C VAL A 255 18.00 -7.42 -7.31
N GLY A 256 19.28 -7.33 -6.90
CA GLY A 256 19.75 -6.28 -5.99
C GLY A 256 19.62 -4.89 -6.60
N TRP A 257 20.02 -4.70 -7.87
CA TRP A 257 19.88 -3.41 -8.55
C TRP A 257 18.42 -3.05 -8.82
N ILE A 258 17.57 -4.04 -9.13
CA ILE A 258 16.10 -3.85 -9.20
C ILE A 258 15.60 -3.33 -7.85
N GLY A 259 16.02 -3.95 -6.74
CA GLY A 259 15.65 -3.53 -5.39
C GLY A 259 16.08 -2.09 -5.07
N VAL A 260 17.30 -1.69 -5.45
CA VAL A 260 17.80 -0.30 -5.29
C VAL A 260 16.98 0.67 -6.16
N THR A 261 16.68 0.29 -7.39
CA THR A 261 15.87 1.15 -8.27
C THR A 261 14.49 1.39 -7.68
N ILE A 262 13.82 0.34 -7.20
CA ILE A 262 12.52 0.45 -6.55
C ILE A 262 12.61 1.31 -5.29
N LEU A 263 13.64 1.12 -4.45
CA LEU A 263 13.90 1.98 -3.30
C LEU A 263 13.95 3.46 -3.70
N LEU A 264 14.72 3.81 -4.74
CA LEU A 264 14.83 5.18 -5.23
C LEU A 264 13.49 5.73 -5.74
N LEU A 265 12.71 4.91 -6.45
CA LEU A 265 11.38 5.29 -6.91
C LEU A 265 10.42 5.57 -5.74
N VAL A 266 10.45 4.75 -4.69
CA VAL A 266 9.65 4.97 -3.48
C VAL A 266 10.11 6.21 -2.70
N VAL A 267 11.43 6.47 -2.63
CA VAL A 267 11.97 7.72 -2.06
C VAL A 267 11.45 8.94 -2.80
N LEU A 268 11.40 8.89 -4.13
CA LEU A 268 10.88 10.00 -4.95
C LEU A 268 9.38 10.21 -4.71
N GLN A 269 8.59 9.15 -4.56
CA GLN A 269 7.18 9.27 -4.21
C GLN A 269 6.99 9.87 -2.82
N GLY A 270 7.72 9.38 -1.83
CA GLY A 270 7.67 9.89 -0.45
C GLY A 270 8.11 11.34 -0.34
N GLY A 271 9.25 11.68 -0.96
CA GLY A 271 9.75 13.05 -1.05
C GLY A 271 8.79 13.97 -1.82
N GLY A 272 8.20 13.44 -2.90
CA GLY A 272 7.14 14.11 -3.66
C GLY A 272 5.93 14.39 -2.77
N SER A 273 5.47 13.43 -1.98
CA SER A 273 4.32 13.59 -1.08
C SER A 273 4.57 14.73 -0.06
N TRP A 274 5.76 14.78 0.52
CA TRP A 274 6.15 15.88 1.42
C TRP A 274 6.23 17.23 0.73
N TRP A 275 6.81 17.28 -0.48
CA TRP A 275 6.93 18.51 -1.27
C TRP A 275 5.57 19.04 -1.71
N TRP A 276 4.75 18.18 -2.33
CA TRP A 276 3.43 18.53 -2.83
C TRP A 276 2.46 18.88 -1.71
N GLY A 277 2.51 18.17 -0.56
CA GLY A 277 1.69 18.49 0.60
C GLY A 277 1.81 19.93 1.02
N ARG A 278 3.04 20.44 1.17
CA ARG A 278 3.28 21.85 1.52
C ARG A 278 2.72 22.87 0.51
N LEU A 279 2.70 22.48 -0.76
CA LEU A 279 2.17 23.34 -1.81
C LEU A 279 0.66 23.31 -1.85
N VAL A 280 0.08 22.13 -1.66
CA VAL A 280 -1.37 21.91 -1.56
C VAL A 280 -1.95 22.71 -0.40
N ASP A 281 -1.36 22.64 0.79
CA ASP A 281 -1.81 23.40 1.97
C ASP A 281 -1.81 24.92 1.74
N LYS A 282 -0.88 25.42 0.91
CA LYS A 282 -0.74 26.86 0.65
C LYS A 282 -1.62 27.38 -0.47
N ARG A 283 -1.94 26.58 -1.46
CA ARG A 283 -2.49 27.05 -2.75
C ARG A 283 -3.68 26.25 -3.25
N GLY A 284 -4.19 25.34 -2.43
CA GLY A 284 -5.30 24.45 -2.77
C GLY A 284 -4.88 23.19 -3.56
N PRO A 285 -5.74 22.17 -3.61
CA PRO A 285 -5.42 20.83 -4.09
C PRO A 285 -5.46 20.66 -5.60
N VAL A 286 -6.48 21.23 -6.27
CA VAL A 286 -6.84 20.87 -7.64
C VAL A 286 -5.72 21.17 -8.63
N ARG A 287 -5.04 22.30 -8.48
CA ARG A 287 -3.89 22.65 -9.34
C ARG A 287 -2.82 21.56 -9.32
N TYR A 288 -2.50 21.04 -8.14
CA TYR A 288 -1.44 20.04 -7.99
C TYR A 288 -1.89 18.67 -8.39
N MET A 289 -3.16 18.33 -8.18
CA MET A 289 -3.76 17.11 -8.74
C MET A 289 -3.70 17.11 -10.28
N LEU A 290 -4.01 18.23 -10.92
CA LEU A 290 -3.89 18.37 -12.38
C LEU A 290 -2.44 18.20 -12.85
N ILE A 291 -1.49 18.82 -12.17
CA ILE A 291 -0.04 18.63 -12.46
C ILE A 291 0.34 17.16 -12.27
N GLY A 292 -0.11 16.53 -11.19
CA GLY A 292 0.16 15.13 -10.90
C GLY A 292 -0.37 14.20 -11.99
N TRP A 293 -1.65 14.28 -12.32
CA TRP A 293 -2.26 13.46 -13.36
C TRP A 293 -1.67 13.71 -14.76
N SER A 294 -1.36 14.97 -15.08
CA SER A 294 -0.68 15.30 -16.34
C SER A 294 0.73 14.69 -16.39
N GLY A 295 1.49 14.85 -15.30
CA GLY A 295 2.85 14.30 -15.22
C GLY A 295 2.89 12.78 -15.32
N VAL A 296 1.94 12.08 -14.66
CA VAL A 296 1.78 10.62 -14.75
C VAL A 296 1.48 10.19 -16.20
N SER A 297 0.50 10.84 -16.84
CA SER A 297 0.11 10.51 -18.21
C SER A 297 1.25 10.78 -19.20
N ILE A 298 1.92 11.93 -19.09
CA ILE A 298 3.09 12.27 -19.93
C ILE A 298 4.21 11.24 -19.73
N ALA A 299 4.51 10.86 -18.50
CA ALA A 299 5.56 9.89 -18.20
C ALA A 299 5.31 8.55 -18.89
N LEU A 300 4.10 8.01 -18.79
CA LEU A 300 3.72 6.72 -19.38
C LEU A 300 3.68 6.77 -20.92
N ILE A 301 3.10 7.82 -21.50
CA ILE A 301 3.05 8.00 -22.95
C ILE A 301 4.47 8.17 -23.52
N SER A 302 5.33 8.97 -22.87
CA SER A 302 6.70 9.17 -23.30
C SER A 302 7.52 7.89 -23.22
N ALA A 303 7.36 7.11 -22.14
CA ALA A 303 7.99 5.79 -22.01
C ALA A 303 7.55 4.85 -23.16
N ALA A 304 6.25 4.78 -23.45
CA ALA A 304 5.72 3.97 -24.54
C ALA A 304 6.28 4.39 -25.90
N MET A 305 6.33 5.68 -26.19
CA MET A 305 6.84 6.22 -27.48
C MET A 305 8.34 5.93 -27.67
N ILE A 306 9.14 6.01 -26.62
CA ILE A 306 10.57 5.69 -26.69
C ILE A 306 10.77 4.21 -26.97
N ILE A 307 10.03 3.34 -26.33
CA ILE A 307 10.13 1.89 -26.53
C ILE A 307 9.74 1.51 -27.96
N ILE A 308 8.71 2.11 -28.55
CA ILE A 308 8.29 1.84 -29.93
C ILE A 308 9.44 2.06 -30.93
N GLY A 309 10.21 3.12 -30.73
CA GLY A 309 11.28 3.48 -31.68
C GLY A 309 12.64 2.86 -31.36
N ASN A 310 12.90 2.44 -30.14
CA ASN A 310 14.26 2.17 -29.66
C ASN A 310 14.33 1.02 -28.63
N ALA A 311 13.55 -0.02 -28.78
CA ALA A 311 13.43 -1.10 -27.79
C ALA A 311 14.79 -1.75 -27.43
N ASP A 312 15.70 -1.88 -28.39
CA ASP A 312 17.00 -2.55 -28.20
C ASP A 312 18.11 -1.59 -27.73
N ASN A 313 17.77 -0.31 -27.50
CA ASN A 313 18.74 0.71 -27.12
C ASN A 313 18.79 0.90 -25.60
N LEU A 314 19.89 0.44 -24.97
CA LEU A 314 20.08 0.54 -23.52
C LEU A 314 19.94 1.99 -23.01
N THR A 315 20.49 2.97 -23.72
CA THR A 315 20.39 4.38 -23.32
C THR A 315 18.94 4.85 -23.29
N MET A 316 18.13 4.47 -24.27
CA MET A 316 16.72 4.82 -24.31
C MET A 316 15.92 4.12 -23.22
N MET A 317 16.27 2.86 -22.87
CA MET A 317 15.65 2.17 -21.73
C MET A 317 15.99 2.83 -20.40
N ILE A 318 17.20 3.36 -20.21
CA ILE A 318 17.54 4.16 -19.03
C ILE A 318 16.69 5.43 -18.94
N ILE A 319 16.41 6.08 -20.07
CA ILE A 319 15.50 7.23 -20.12
C ILE A 319 14.08 6.84 -19.71
N VAL A 320 13.62 5.64 -20.09
CA VAL A 320 12.32 5.10 -19.62
C VAL A 320 12.28 4.97 -18.08
N VAL A 321 13.36 4.53 -17.46
CA VAL A 321 13.47 4.52 -15.99
C VAL A 321 13.36 5.94 -15.42
N GLY A 322 13.91 6.95 -16.11
CA GLY A 322 13.71 8.36 -15.76
C GLY A 322 12.23 8.80 -15.81
N PHE A 323 11.46 8.31 -16.77
CA PHE A 323 10.01 8.55 -16.80
C PHE A 323 9.27 7.81 -15.68
N MET A 324 9.71 6.62 -15.27
CA MET A 324 9.17 5.96 -14.08
C MET A 324 9.42 6.79 -12.81
N ALA A 325 10.58 7.41 -12.69
CA ALA A 325 10.89 8.35 -11.61
C ALA A 325 9.98 9.59 -11.65
N MET A 326 9.76 10.16 -12.84
CA MET A 326 8.81 11.25 -13.04
C MET A 326 7.37 10.84 -12.67
N PHE A 327 6.96 9.62 -13.02
CA PHE A 327 5.66 9.06 -12.63
C PHE A 327 5.51 9.05 -11.11
N GLN A 328 6.49 8.48 -10.37
CA GLN A 328 6.42 8.36 -8.91
C GLN A 328 6.34 9.71 -8.21
N PHE A 329 7.11 10.70 -8.67
CA PHE A 329 7.04 12.05 -8.14
C PHE A 329 5.70 12.73 -8.45
N SER A 330 5.14 12.50 -9.65
CA SER A 330 3.89 13.12 -10.10
C SER A 330 2.67 12.48 -9.46
N VAL A 331 2.64 11.14 -9.30
CA VAL A 331 1.49 10.48 -8.68
C VAL A 331 1.28 10.92 -7.23
N ALA A 332 2.36 11.28 -6.53
CA ALA A 332 2.28 11.85 -5.19
C ALA A 332 1.44 13.14 -5.15
N ALA A 333 1.55 14.00 -6.17
CA ALA A 333 0.73 15.22 -6.27
C ALA A 333 -0.77 14.92 -6.44
N ALA A 334 -1.12 13.82 -7.12
CA ALA A 334 -2.49 13.39 -7.29
C ALA A 334 -3.07 12.74 -6.01
N GLN A 335 -2.23 12.08 -5.21
CA GLN A 335 -2.65 11.29 -4.04
C GLN A 335 -2.76 12.12 -2.76
N VAL A 336 -1.85 13.07 -2.54
CA VAL A 336 -1.75 13.83 -1.27
C VAL A 336 -3.06 14.49 -0.83
N PRO A 337 -3.84 15.18 -1.70
CA PRO A 337 -5.05 15.87 -1.25
C PRO A 337 -6.24 14.95 -1.01
N VAL A 338 -6.17 13.70 -1.42
CA VAL A 338 -7.33 12.80 -1.48
C VAL A 338 -7.81 12.38 -0.11
N LEU A 339 -6.90 12.10 0.84
CA LEU A 339 -7.28 11.62 2.17
C LEU A 339 -8.05 12.67 2.98
N PRO A 340 -7.61 13.95 3.05
CA PRO A 340 -8.41 15.03 3.62
C PRO A 340 -9.79 15.14 2.98
N MET A 341 -9.86 15.09 1.65
CA MET A 341 -11.13 15.18 0.93
C MET A 341 -12.10 14.03 1.26
N ILE A 342 -11.60 12.81 1.48
CA ILE A 342 -12.44 11.67 1.89
C ILE A 342 -13.05 11.93 3.27
N ASP A 343 -12.27 12.48 4.21
CA ASP A 343 -12.77 12.79 5.56
C ASP A 343 -13.91 13.80 5.50
N THR A 344 -13.72 14.91 4.78
CA THR A 344 -14.75 15.93 4.58
C THR A 344 -15.99 15.36 3.88
N ALA A 345 -15.82 14.62 2.79
CA ALA A 345 -16.94 14.03 2.06
C ALA A 345 -17.71 13.00 2.91
N THR A 346 -17.01 12.27 3.77
CA THR A 346 -17.60 11.33 4.71
C THR A 346 -18.39 12.06 5.79
N CYS A 347 -17.86 13.16 6.33
CA CYS A 347 -18.53 14.01 7.28
C CYS A 347 -19.82 14.62 6.72
N GLN A 348 -19.77 15.15 5.50
CA GLN A 348 -20.92 15.71 4.81
C GLN A 348 -22.00 14.65 4.52
N ALA A 349 -21.61 13.45 4.12
CA ALA A 349 -22.52 12.38 3.75
C ALA A 349 -23.26 11.75 4.94
N TYR A 350 -22.61 11.65 6.10
CA TYR A 350 -23.11 10.86 7.25
C TYR A 350 -23.30 11.65 8.53
N GLY A 351 -23.02 12.96 8.52
CA GLY A 351 -23.10 13.83 9.71
C GLY A 351 -22.07 13.44 10.79
N ARG A 352 -21.11 12.59 10.46
CA ARG A 352 -20.02 12.14 11.31
C ARG A 352 -18.74 12.12 10.50
N GLY A 353 -17.79 12.91 10.89
CA GLY A 353 -16.42 12.83 10.41
C GLY A 353 -15.56 12.04 11.38
N GLY A 354 -14.44 11.59 10.91
CA GLY A 354 -13.41 11.00 11.74
C GLY A 354 -12.41 10.23 10.93
N ALA A 355 -11.15 10.38 11.28
CA ALA A 355 -10.04 9.73 10.59
C ALA A 355 -10.25 8.22 10.40
N GLY A 356 -10.90 7.53 11.36
CA GLY A 356 -11.18 6.10 11.27
C GLY A 356 -12.13 5.72 10.13
N LEU A 357 -13.18 6.51 9.90
CA LEU A 357 -14.14 6.27 8.80
C LEU A 357 -13.51 6.59 7.45
N ALA A 358 -12.79 7.71 7.35
CA ALA A 358 -12.07 8.12 6.15
C ALA A 358 -10.99 7.11 5.76
N PHE A 359 -10.17 6.65 6.72
CA PHE A 359 -9.15 5.62 6.48
C PHE A 359 -9.75 4.27 6.06
N GLY A 360 -10.89 3.87 6.68
CA GLY A 360 -11.60 2.65 6.29
C GLY A 360 -12.16 2.72 4.87
N ALA A 361 -12.74 3.86 4.49
CA ALA A 361 -13.25 4.13 3.15
C ALA A 361 -12.11 4.14 2.12
N ALA A 362 -11.07 4.95 2.37
CA ALA A 362 -9.89 5.04 1.52
C ALA A 362 -9.22 3.67 1.34
N GLY A 363 -9.04 2.91 2.43
CA GLY A 363 -8.39 1.60 2.42
C GLY A 363 -9.10 0.57 1.56
N THR A 364 -10.45 0.57 1.53
CA THR A 364 -11.21 -0.35 0.70
C THR A 364 -11.00 -0.06 -0.79
N VAL A 365 -11.09 1.20 -1.18
CA VAL A 365 -10.89 1.62 -2.58
C VAL A 365 -9.42 1.48 -2.99
N TRP A 366 -8.50 1.78 -2.08
CA TRP A 366 -7.07 1.55 -2.26
C TRP A 366 -6.76 0.08 -2.56
N ALA A 367 -7.32 -0.84 -1.77
CA ALA A 367 -7.13 -2.28 -1.99
C ALA A 367 -7.68 -2.73 -3.35
N ALA A 368 -8.83 -2.20 -3.79
CA ALA A 368 -9.36 -2.48 -5.12
C ALA A 368 -8.39 -2.07 -6.23
N GLY A 369 -7.81 -0.86 -6.14
CA GLY A 369 -6.78 -0.39 -7.08
C GLY A 369 -5.53 -1.26 -7.07
N ALA A 370 -5.05 -1.65 -5.87
CA ALA A 370 -3.90 -2.53 -5.70
C ALA A 370 -4.10 -3.95 -6.26
N ILE A 371 -5.36 -4.42 -6.37
CA ILE A 371 -5.69 -5.68 -7.04
C ILE A 371 -5.67 -5.49 -8.56
N VAL A 372 -6.36 -4.47 -9.06
CA VAL A 372 -6.57 -4.29 -10.51
C VAL A 372 -5.30 -3.85 -11.22
N GLY A 373 -4.48 -3.00 -10.59
CA GLY A 373 -3.28 -2.44 -11.20
C GLY A 373 -2.31 -3.48 -11.74
N PRO A 374 -1.76 -4.39 -10.91
CA PRO A 374 -0.87 -5.44 -11.37
C PRO A 374 -1.52 -6.35 -12.44
N MET A 375 -2.83 -6.62 -12.31
CA MET A 375 -3.58 -7.43 -13.26
C MET A 375 -3.79 -6.76 -14.63
N MET A 376 -3.48 -5.47 -14.78
CA MET A 376 -3.44 -4.82 -16.11
C MET A 376 -2.13 -5.10 -16.85
N ILE A 377 -1.02 -5.32 -16.15
CA ILE A 377 0.31 -5.48 -16.75
C ILE A 377 0.48 -6.87 -17.37
N GLY A 378 0.27 -7.90 -16.56
CA GLY A 378 0.55 -9.29 -16.95
C GLY A 378 -0.16 -9.74 -18.22
N PRO A 379 -1.51 -9.63 -18.29
CA PRO A 379 -2.25 -10.06 -19.48
C PRO A 379 -1.85 -9.31 -20.76
N VAL A 380 -1.55 -8.02 -20.67
CA VAL A 380 -1.10 -7.24 -21.83
C VAL A 380 0.25 -7.73 -22.32
N LEU A 381 1.18 -8.00 -21.41
CA LEU A 381 2.49 -8.56 -21.77
C LEU A 381 2.37 -9.98 -22.33
N ASP A 382 1.54 -10.84 -21.77
CA ASP A 382 1.34 -12.20 -22.29
C ASP A 382 0.73 -12.22 -23.70
N LEU A 383 -0.19 -11.29 -23.98
CA LEU A 383 -0.86 -11.20 -25.27
C LEU A 383 -0.02 -10.51 -26.36
N THR A 384 0.81 -9.52 -25.97
CA THR A 384 1.45 -8.62 -26.95
C THR A 384 2.97 -8.65 -26.93
N GLY A 385 3.58 -9.11 -25.84
CA GLY A 385 5.03 -9.03 -25.60
C GLY A 385 5.55 -7.59 -25.55
N SER A 386 4.67 -6.58 -25.47
CA SER A 386 5.03 -5.18 -25.70
C SER A 386 4.91 -4.31 -24.46
N TRP A 387 6.04 -3.86 -23.94
CA TRP A 387 6.09 -2.85 -22.88
C TRP A 387 5.52 -1.50 -23.34
N ALA A 388 5.67 -1.14 -24.61
CA ALA A 388 5.09 0.08 -25.16
C ALA A 388 3.57 0.09 -25.05
N LEU A 389 2.91 -1.02 -25.45
CA LEU A 389 1.47 -1.16 -25.31
C LEU A 389 1.05 -1.19 -23.84
N THR A 390 1.81 -1.83 -22.99
CA THR A 390 1.55 -1.91 -21.54
C THR A 390 1.52 -0.51 -20.90
N PHE A 391 2.55 0.31 -21.13
CA PHE A 391 2.58 1.68 -20.60
C PHE A 391 1.55 2.58 -21.27
N GLY A 392 1.31 2.43 -22.58
CA GLY A 392 0.29 3.16 -23.31
C GLY A 392 -1.12 2.90 -22.80
N LEU A 393 -1.47 1.63 -22.53
CA LEU A 393 -2.77 1.27 -21.93
C LEU A 393 -2.89 1.76 -20.49
N LEU A 394 -1.82 1.72 -19.70
CA LEU A 394 -1.82 2.26 -18.34
C LEU A 394 -1.99 3.79 -18.31
N ALA A 395 -1.59 4.50 -19.36
CA ALA A 395 -1.81 5.94 -19.47
C ALA A 395 -3.30 6.32 -19.59
N ILE A 396 -4.16 5.42 -20.09
CA ILE A 396 -5.60 5.68 -20.28
C ILE A 396 -6.28 5.99 -18.93
N PRO A 397 -6.25 5.11 -17.91
CA PRO A 397 -6.86 5.41 -16.62
C PRO A 397 -6.25 6.63 -15.93
N CYS A 398 -4.96 6.91 -16.12
CA CYS A 398 -4.33 8.12 -15.60
C CYS A 398 -4.89 9.38 -16.28
N THR A 399 -5.10 9.35 -17.60
CA THR A 399 -5.73 10.44 -18.33
C THR A 399 -7.20 10.61 -17.94
N ILE A 400 -7.91 9.52 -17.64
CA ILE A 400 -9.28 9.59 -17.07
C ILE A 400 -9.25 10.32 -15.72
N GLY A 401 -8.26 10.04 -14.84
CA GLY A 401 -8.07 10.77 -13.59
C GLY A 401 -7.86 12.28 -13.79
N LEU A 402 -7.07 12.66 -14.82
CA LEU A 402 -6.90 14.05 -15.23
C LEU A 402 -8.25 14.69 -15.62
N VAL A 403 -8.99 14.03 -16.50
CA VAL A 403 -10.28 14.54 -16.99
C VAL A 403 -11.29 14.67 -15.85
N ILE A 404 -11.38 13.68 -14.96
CA ILE A 404 -12.28 13.75 -13.79
C ILE A 404 -11.91 14.93 -12.90
N THR A 405 -10.62 15.14 -12.64
CA THR A 405 -10.14 16.26 -11.82
C THR A 405 -10.47 17.61 -12.49
N MET A 406 -10.29 17.72 -13.82
CA MET A 406 -10.63 18.95 -14.57
C MET A 406 -12.12 19.26 -14.51
N LEU A 407 -12.98 18.27 -14.74
CA LEU A 407 -14.43 18.44 -14.78
C LEU A 407 -15.04 18.74 -13.40
N ASN A 408 -14.39 18.35 -12.32
CA ASN A 408 -14.89 18.51 -10.96
C ASN A 408 -14.08 19.50 -10.12
N ARG A 409 -13.30 20.38 -10.76
CA ARG A 409 -12.33 21.25 -10.07
C ARG A 409 -12.94 22.09 -8.95
N GLU A 410 -14.09 22.73 -9.18
CA GLU A 410 -14.75 23.60 -8.20
C GLU A 410 -15.21 22.81 -6.97
N ILE A 411 -15.87 21.69 -7.22
CA ILE A 411 -16.38 20.80 -6.16
C ILE A 411 -15.25 20.21 -5.31
N LEU A 412 -14.11 19.85 -5.93
CA LEU A 412 -12.95 19.31 -5.23
C LEU A 412 -12.24 20.39 -4.39
N GLU A 413 -12.18 21.64 -4.87
CA GLU A 413 -11.67 22.78 -4.12
C GLU A 413 -12.55 23.08 -2.91
N GLU A 414 -13.86 23.19 -3.09
CA GLU A 414 -14.81 23.43 -2.00
C GLU A 414 -14.73 22.34 -0.93
N CYS A 415 -14.64 21.08 -1.32
CA CYS A 415 -14.51 19.96 -0.39
C CYS A 415 -13.23 20.05 0.47
N TYR A 416 -12.12 20.44 -0.14
CA TYR A 416 -10.85 20.56 0.57
C TYR A 416 -10.83 21.73 1.56
N PHE A 417 -11.31 22.90 1.14
CA PHE A 417 -11.33 24.09 1.99
C PHE A 417 -12.34 24.00 3.13
N ALA A 418 -13.47 23.34 2.94
CA ALA A 418 -14.42 23.07 4.03
C ALA A 418 -13.81 22.27 5.18
N GLU A 419 -12.81 21.41 4.91
CA GLU A 419 -12.07 20.72 5.96
C GLU A 419 -11.10 21.67 6.71
N MET A 420 -10.42 22.54 5.98
CA MET A 420 -9.47 23.49 6.58
C MET A 420 -10.18 24.45 7.55
N GLU A 421 -11.37 24.91 7.20
CA GLU A 421 -12.19 25.75 8.08
C GLU A 421 -12.64 25.01 9.34
N ASN A 422 -13.05 23.75 9.22
CA ASN A 422 -13.44 22.92 10.35
C ASN A 422 -12.27 22.70 11.34
N ARG A 423 -11.06 22.47 10.84
CA ARG A 423 -9.85 22.30 11.68
C ARG A 423 -9.47 23.59 12.40
N SER A 424 -9.62 24.75 11.76
CA SER A 424 -9.30 26.04 12.36
C SER A 424 -10.33 26.51 13.42
N SER A 425 -11.52 25.93 13.42
CA SER A 425 -12.56 26.19 14.44
C SER A 425 -12.44 25.31 15.68
N ASP A 426 -11.68 24.21 15.60
CA ASP A 426 -11.45 23.27 16.69
C ASP A 426 -10.13 23.55 17.45
N GLU A 427 -9.27 24.47 16.95
CA GLU A 427 -8.09 25.02 17.64
C GLU A 427 -8.44 26.32 18.40
#